data_dc20510d544f52f9f9474c46c4c743fd
#
_entry.id   dc20510d544f52f9f9474c46c4c743fd
#
_cell.length_a   1.000
_cell.length_b   1.000
_cell.length_c   1.000
_cell.angle_alpha   90.00
_cell.angle_beta   90.00
_cell.angle_gamma   90.00
#
_symmetry.space_group_name_H-M   'P 1'
#
loop_
_entity.id
_entity.type
_entity.pdbx_description
1 polymer ?
#
loop_
_entity_poly.entity_id
_entity_poly.type
_entity_poly.pdbx_seq_one_letter_code
_entity_poly.pdbx_strand_id
1 'polypeptide(L)'
;MFSNILDEIRLLFRKDKESYLCFYKILGFYPRNIEIYQQALLHKSSSVKAKGRLLNNERLEFLGDAILDAVVADIVYKRFEGKREGFLTNTRSKIVQRETLNQIAVKIGLDKLIKYTTRQSSHNSYMCGNAFEALVGAIYLDRGYATCKFFMEERIIKPYLNLEKLSRKEVNFKSKLIEWGQKNKFLIEFNLLEQTVDEQQNPVFETQVVVEQVPAGQGKGYSKKESQQEAAHETLNKIKNDPQFIDAIFAEKAAREQAAAEENPTSADATEALTMEADTLPAQADGQNPESFDTEVKEEIAVTEKYDDVERIIAEAEEAAFQLTDCLLYTSPS
;
A
#
# COMPACT_ATOMS: atom_id res chain seq x y z
N MET A 1 34.89 -5.18 1.92
CA MET A 1 35.91 -5.74 1.00
C MET A 1 36.55 -7.00 1.54
N PHE A 2 37.08 -7.02 2.77
CA PHE A 2 37.81 -8.18 3.35
C PHE A 2 36.94 -9.46 3.52
N SER A 3 35.63 -9.34 3.73
CA SER A 3 34.70 -10.49 3.88
C SER A 3 34.61 -11.34 2.61
N ASN A 4 34.68 -10.74 1.43
CA ASN A 4 34.57 -11.47 0.17
C ASN A 4 35.81 -12.33 -0.14
N ILE A 5 37.01 -11.86 0.22
CA ILE A 5 38.28 -12.61 -0.02
C ILE A 5 38.31 -13.91 0.79
N LEU A 6 37.88 -13.85 2.06
CA LEU A 6 37.79 -15.05 2.90
C LEU A 6 36.74 -16.04 2.38
N ASP A 7 35.62 -15.52 1.86
CA ASP A 7 34.56 -16.33 1.29
C ASP A 7 35.00 -16.98 -0.06
N GLU A 8 35.81 -16.26 -0.87
CA GLU A 8 36.44 -16.81 -2.08
C GLU A 8 37.44 -17.96 -1.77
N ILE A 9 38.27 -17.78 -0.75
CA ILE A 9 39.21 -18.83 -0.31
C ILE A 9 38.42 -20.07 0.16
N ARG A 10 37.34 -19.89 0.93
CA ARG A 10 36.48 -20.98 1.37
C ARG A 10 35.79 -21.70 0.20
N LEU A 11 35.47 -20.96 -0.87
CA LEU A 11 34.83 -21.53 -2.05
C LEU A 11 35.72 -22.52 -2.81
N LEU A 12 37.05 -22.35 -2.75
CA LEU A 12 38.00 -23.26 -3.40
C LEU A 12 37.92 -24.70 -2.86
N PHE A 13 37.50 -24.86 -1.61
CA PHE A 13 37.43 -26.14 -0.91
C PHE A 13 36.01 -26.73 -0.85
N ARG A 14 34.98 -26.10 -1.49
CA ARG A 14 33.59 -26.55 -1.47
C ARG A 14 33.23 -27.36 -2.71
N LYS A 15 32.49 -28.49 -2.52
CA LYS A 15 31.98 -29.34 -3.60
C LYS A 15 30.82 -28.68 -4.39
N ASP A 16 30.08 -27.75 -3.77
CA ASP A 16 28.89 -27.08 -4.30
C ASP A 16 29.18 -25.66 -4.84
N LYS A 17 30.41 -25.45 -5.29
CA LYS A 17 30.95 -24.18 -5.80
C LYS A 17 30.06 -23.49 -6.84
N GLU A 18 29.47 -24.25 -7.77
CA GLU A 18 28.62 -23.69 -8.83
C GLU A 18 27.37 -23.02 -8.28
N SER A 19 26.73 -23.61 -7.26
CA SER A 19 25.56 -23.00 -6.60
C SER A 19 25.92 -21.68 -5.94
N TYR A 20 27.07 -21.58 -5.26
CA TYR A 20 27.54 -20.32 -4.65
C TYR A 20 27.85 -19.24 -5.69
N LEU A 21 28.46 -19.60 -6.82
CA LEU A 21 28.75 -18.69 -7.92
C LEU A 21 27.45 -18.15 -8.57
N CYS A 22 26.45 -19.01 -8.70
CA CYS A 22 25.15 -18.62 -9.20
C CYS A 22 24.51 -17.55 -8.30
N PHE A 23 24.46 -17.77 -6.99
CA PHE A 23 23.96 -16.79 -6.05
C PHE A 23 24.82 -15.51 -6.02
N TYR A 24 26.14 -15.63 -6.09
CA TYR A 24 27.02 -14.44 -6.11
C TYR A 24 26.71 -13.49 -7.27
N LYS A 25 26.43 -14.02 -8.46
CA LYS A 25 26.04 -13.20 -9.63
C LYS A 25 24.80 -12.34 -9.36
N ILE A 26 23.83 -12.89 -8.65
CA ILE A 26 22.57 -12.21 -8.29
C ILE A 26 22.79 -11.25 -7.11
N LEU A 27 23.38 -11.76 -6.03
CA LEU A 27 23.48 -11.08 -4.73
C LEU A 27 24.58 -10.03 -4.66
N GLY A 28 25.71 -10.25 -5.37
CA GLY A 28 26.95 -9.47 -5.23
C GLY A 28 27.78 -9.83 -4.01
N PHE A 29 27.40 -10.88 -3.29
CA PHE A 29 28.13 -11.47 -2.16
C PHE A 29 27.87 -12.98 -2.08
N TYR A 30 28.71 -13.72 -1.34
CA TYR A 30 28.53 -15.15 -1.15
C TYR A 30 27.58 -15.45 0.03
N PRO A 31 26.61 -16.36 -0.11
CA PRO A 31 25.85 -16.87 1.01
C PRO A 31 26.74 -17.46 2.11
N ARG A 32 26.40 -17.26 3.39
CA ARG A 32 27.01 -17.99 4.52
C ARG A 32 26.31 -19.35 4.67
N ASN A 33 24.97 -19.33 4.62
CA ASN A 33 24.14 -20.53 4.65
C ASN A 33 23.34 -20.65 3.34
N ILE A 34 23.84 -21.43 2.39
CA ILE A 34 23.23 -21.60 1.07
C ILE A 34 21.87 -22.30 1.11
N GLU A 35 21.61 -23.13 2.13
CA GLU A 35 20.35 -23.89 2.25
C GLU A 35 19.14 -22.94 2.35
N ILE A 36 19.28 -21.82 3.05
CA ILE A 36 18.20 -20.83 3.18
C ILE A 36 17.88 -20.21 1.82
N TYR A 37 18.87 -19.93 0.99
CA TYR A 37 18.66 -19.38 -0.35
C TYR A 37 18.04 -20.42 -1.29
N GLN A 38 18.44 -21.67 -1.17
CA GLN A 38 17.81 -22.77 -1.92
C GLN A 38 16.34 -22.95 -1.49
N GLN A 39 16.05 -22.81 -0.20
CA GLN A 39 14.67 -22.82 0.31
C GLN A 39 13.85 -21.65 -0.23
N ALA A 40 14.40 -20.44 -0.35
CA ALA A 40 13.74 -19.27 -0.92
C ALA A 40 13.27 -19.50 -2.37
N LEU A 41 13.98 -20.36 -3.11
CA LEU A 41 13.65 -20.74 -4.49
C LEU A 41 12.73 -21.97 -4.61
N LEU A 42 12.31 -22.54 -3.49
CA LEU A 42 11.46 -23.74 -3.46
C LEU A 42 9.99 -23.34 -3.36
N HIS A 43 9.32 -23.29 -4.51
CA HIS A 43 7.89 -22.97 -4.54
C HIS A 43 7.07 -24.03 -3.78
N LYS A 44 5.93 -23.63 -3.21
CA LYS A 44 5.03 -24.53 -2.43
C LYS A 44 4.63 -25.81 -3.16
N SER A 45 4.52 -25.79 -4.49
CA SER A 45 4.20 -26.98 -5.30
C SER A 45 5.30 -28.03 -5.30
N SER A 46 6.53 -27.64 -4.95
CA SER A 46 7.71 -28.51 -4.87
C SER A 46 8.21 -28.68 -3.44
N SER A 47 7.34 -28.49 -2.45
CA SER A 47 7.70 -28.60 -1.03
C SER A 47 8.36 -29.94 -0.69
N VAL A 48 9.43 -29.91 0.12
CA VAL A 48 10.20 -31.08 0.54
C VAL A 48 9.99 -31.34 2.02
N LYS A 49 9.75 -32.60 2.41
CA LYS A 49 9.72 -32.99 3.82
C LYS A 49 11.14 -33.14 4.36
N ALA A 50 11.50 -32.28 5.34
CA ALA A 50 12.76 -32.38 6.06
C ALA A 50 12.54 -32.19 7.55
N LYS A 51 13.13 -33.08 8.36
CA LYS A 51 13.01 -33.07 9.84
C LYS A 51 11.56 -32.95 10.35
N GLY A 52 10.63 -33.68 9.73
CA GLY A 52 9.20 -33.68 10.11
C GLY A 52 8.41 -32.41 9.73
N ARG A 53 9.02 -31.48 9.00
CA ARG A 53 8.37 -30.24 8.53
C ARG A 53 8.37 -30.16 7.01
N LEU A 54 7.36 -29.51 6.46
CA LEU A 54 7.28 -29.19 5.04
C LEU A 54 8.10 -27.92 4.80
N LEU A 55 9.17 -28.03 3.99
CA LEU A 55 10.00 -26.89 3.61
C LEU A 55 9.55 -26.36 2.25
N ASN A 56 9.29 -25.09 2.17
CA ASN A 56 9.06 -24.28 0.97
C ASN A 56 9.43 -22.82 1.26
N ASN A 57 9.13 -21.91 0.33
CA ASN A 57 9.49 -20.50 0.47
C ASN A 57 8.47 -19.64 1.25
N GLU A 58 7.25 -20.12 1.54
CA GLU A 58 6.17 -19.28 2.11
C GLU A 58 6.55 -18.54 3.40
N ARG A 59 7.28 -19.19 4.31
CA ARG A 59 7.72 -18.54 5.55
C ARG A 59 8.81 -17.49 5.34
N LEU A 60 9.66 -17.69 4.35
CA LEU A 60 10.69 -16.71 3.96
C LEU A 60 10.06 -15.56 3.19
N GLU A 61 9.05 -15.81 2.36
CA GLU A 61 8.23 -14.82 1.68
C GLU A 61 7.56 -13.90 2.69
N PHE A 62 6.86 -14.44 3.68
CA PHE A 62 6.22 -13.67 4.76
C PHE A 62 7.21 -12.74 5.49
N LEU A 63 8.39 -13.25 5.86
CA LEU A 63 9.42 -12.42 6.51
C LEU A 63 10.01 -11.41 5.54
N GLY A 64 10.26 -11.85 4.31
CA GLY A 64 10.91 -11.04 3.29
C GLY A 64 10.08 -9.86 2.83
N ASP A 65 8.76 -10.01 2.74
CA ASP A 65 7.83 -8.92 2.44
C ASP A 65 7.97 -7.77 3.46
N ALA A 66 7.90 -8.08 4.76
CA ALA A 66 8.05 -7.08 5.81
C ALA A 66 9.44 -6.40 5.79
N ILE A 67 10.52 -7.18 5.59
CA ILE A 67 11.88 -6.64 5.50
C ILE A 67 12.08 -5.79 4.25
N LEU A 68 11.51 -6.21 3.12
CA LEU A 68 11.56 -5.47 1.86
C LEU A 68 10.89 -4.11 1.99
N ASP A 69 9.70 -4.09 2.58
CA ASP A 69 8.96 -2.85 2.85
C ASP A 69 9.78 -1.89 3.72
N ALA A 70 10.37 -2.37 4.81
CA ALA A 70 11.19 -1.57 5.71
C ALA A 70 12.47 -1.04 5.02
N VAL A 71 13.17 -1.89 4.25
CA VAL A 71 14.37 -1.52 3.51
C VAL A 71 14.08 -0.47 2.44
N VAL A 72 13.00 -0.67 1.67
CA VAL A 72 12.60 0.28 0.62
C VAL A 72 12.15 1.60 1.24
N ALA A 73 11.42 1.56 2.37
CA ALA A 73 11.05 2.77 3.10
C ALA A 73 12.28 3.58 3.55
N ASP A 74 13.29 2.92 4.12
CA ASP A 74 14.54 3.59 4.54
C ASP A 74 15.29 4.20 3.34
N ILE A 75 15.35 3.49 2.20
CA ILE A 75 15.99 4.00 0.98
C ILE A 75 15.25 5.22 0.43
N VAL A 76 13.93 5.14 0.31
CA VAL A 76 13.07 6.22 -0.22
C VAL A 76 13.10 7.43 0.70
N TYR A 77 13.02 7.23 2.02
CA TYR A 77 13.12 8.28 3.02
C TYR A 77 14.42 9.08 2.90
N LYS A 78 15.55 8.39 2.82
CA LYS A 78 16.87 9.00 2.70
C LYS A 78 17.14 9.63 1.32
N ARG A 79 16.55 9.08 0.26
CA ARG A 79 16.74 9.59 -1.10
C ARG A 79 15.96 10.86 -1.38
N PHE A 80 14.78 11.00 -0.79
CA PHE A 80 13.82 12.08 -1.06
C PHE A 80 13.59 12.96 0.16
N GLU A 81 14.69 13.54 0.69
CA GLU A 81 14.62 14.50 1.79
C GLU A 81 13.66 15.66 1.47
N GLY A 82 12.86 16.06 2.45
CA GLY A 82 11.89 17.15 2.30
C GLY A 82 10.59 16.81 1.53
N LYS A 83 10.40 15.55 1.07
CA LYS A 83 9.12 15.11 0.52
C LYS A 83 8.15 14.68 1.61
N ARG A 84 6.84 14.95 1.38
CA ARG A 84 5.78 14.60 2.34
C ARG A 84 5.53 13.09 2.34
N GLU A 85 4.93 12.60 3.44
CA GLU A 85 4.63 11.19 3.68
C GLU A 85 3.92 10.51 2.50
N GLY A 86 2.86 11.10 1.96
CA GLY A 86 2.11 10.52 0.84
C GLY A 86 2.94 10.31 -0.44
N PHE A 87 3.99 11.13 -0.68
CA PHE A 87 4.95 10.90 -1.76
C PHE A 87 5.83 9.68 -1.48
N LEU A 88 6.33 9.56 -0.24
CA LEU A 88 7.20 8.46 0.17
C LEU A 88 6.45 7.13 0.12
N THR A 89 5.22 7.09 0.65
CA THR A 89 4.35 5.91 0.62
C THR A 89 3.99 5.49 -0.81
N ASN A 90 3.64 6.41 -1.69
CA ASN A 90 3.37 6.10 -3.10
C ASN A 90 4.62 5.58 -3.83
N THR A 91 5.79 6.18 -3.58
CA THR A 91 7.05 5.74 -4.20
C THR A 91 7.44 4.34 -3.72
N ARG A 92 7.36 4.07 -2.40
CA ARG A 92 7.56 2.74 -1.84
C ARG A 92 6.64 1.73 -2.49
N SER A 93 5.32 1.97 -2.49
CA SER A 93 4.33 1.06 -3.06
C SER A 93 4.59 0.70 -4.52
N LYS A 94 5.07 1.63 -5.33
CA LYS A 94 5.44 1.38 -6.73
C LYS A 94 6.67 0.47 -6.87
N ILE A 95 7.60 0.52 -5.92
CA ILE A 95 8.80 -0.32 -5.93
C ILE A 95 8.44 -1.74 -5.50
N VAL A 96 7.66 -1.88 -4.41
CA VAL A 96 7.32 -3.18 -3.82
C VAL A 96 6.08 -3.84 -4.43
N GLN A 97 5.38 -3.15 -5.35
CA GLN A 97 4.22 -3.77 -6.00
C GLN A 97 4.62 -5.04 -6.75
N ARG A 98 3.74 -6.02 -6.69
CA ARG A 98 3.94 -7.37 -7.23
C ARG A 98 4.45 -7.42 -8.67
N GLU A 99 3.92 -6.56 -9.52
CA GLU A 99 4.34 -6.48 -10.91
C GLU A 99 5.80 -6.05 -11.07
N THR A 100 6.22 -5.03 -10.34
CA THR A 100 7.61 -4.56 -10.33
C THR A 100 8.55 -5.65 -9.81
N LEU A 101 8.20 -6.34 -8.71
CA LEU A 101 9.01 -7.41 -8.16
C LEU A 101 9.13 -8.61 -9.12
N ASN A 102 8.04 -8.98 -9.81
CA ASN A 102 8.09 -10.02 -10.85
C ASN A 102 9.05 -9.64 -11.98
N GLN A 103 8.96 -8.42 -12.50
CA GLN A 103 9.85 -7.94 -13.56
C GLN A 103 11.32 -7.92 -13.12
N ILE A 104 11.58 -7.49 -11.89
CA ILE A 104 12.93 -7.49 -11.31
C ILE A 104 13.45 -8.92 -11.18
N ALA A 105 12.66 -9.83 -10.63
CA ALA A 105 13.04 -11.23 -10.46
C ALA A 105 13.45 -11.89 -11.78
N VAL A 106 12.71 -11.63 -12.86
CA VAL A 106 13.06 -12.09 -14.20
C VAL A 106 14.35 -11.44 -14.70
N LYS A 107 14.51 -10.12 -14.55
CA LYS A 107 15.71 -9.39 -15.00
C LYS A 107 17.00 -9.87 -14.32
N ILE A 108 16.94 -10.27 -13.05
CA ILE A 108 18.10 -10.83 -12.33
C ILE A 108 18.28 -12.32 -12.55
N GLY A 109 17.40 -12.97 -13.35
CA GLY A 109 17.48 -14.40 -13.69
C GLY A 109 16.99 -15.34 -12.60
N LEU A 110 16.20 -14.83 -11.63
CA LEU A 110 15.68 -15.64 -10.52
C LEU A 110 14.64 -16.66 -11.00
N ASP A 111 13.88 -16.33 -12.05
CA ASP A 111 12.89 -17.21 -12.70
C ASP A 111 13.48 -18.56 -13.12
N LYS A 112 14.74 -18.59 -13.53
CA LYS A 112 15.45 -19.80 -13.97
C LYS A 112 15.89 -20.71 -12.81
N LEU A 113 15.88 -20.19 -11.60
CA LEU A 113 16.35 -20.89 -10.41
C LEU A 113 15.20 -21.44 -9.54
N ILE A 114 13.97 -20.95 -9.76
CA ILE A 114 12.81 -21.39 -8.98
C ILE A 114 12.48 -22.85 -9.29
N LYS A 115 12.36 -23.66 -8.23
CA LYS A 115 11.97 -25.06 -8.32
C LYS A 115 10.46 -25.19 -8.13
N TYR A 116 9.76 -25.71 -9.15
CA TYR A 116 8.31 -25.93 -9.12
C TYR A 116 7.95 -27.20 -9.92
N THR A 117 6.83 -27.84 -9.55
CA THR A 117 6.37 -29.11 -10.16
C THR A 117 5.12 -28.96 -11.03
N THR A 118 4.49 -27.81 -11.06
CA THR A 118 3.23 -27.59 -11.78
C THR A 118 3.49 -27.18 -13.24
N ARG A 119 2.82 -27.82 -14.19
CA ARG A 119 2.79 -27.37 -15.59
C ARG A 119 2.21 -25.95 -15.64
N GLN A 120 2.82 -25.11 -16.48
CA GLN A 120 2.48 -23.70 -16.68
C GLN A 120 0.96 -23.48 -16.76
N SER A 121 0.40 -22.84 -15.74
CA SER A 121 -0.88 -22.20 -15.79
C SER A 121 -0.66 -20.68 -15.68
N SER A 122 -1.59 -19.87 -16.14
CA SER A 122 -1.56 -18.40 -16.07
C SER A 122 -1.34 -17.83 -14.65
N HIS A 123 -1.49 -18.66 -13.60
CA HIS A 123 -1.16 -18.33 -12.22
C HIS A 123 0.34 -18.24 -11.89
N ASN A 124 1.24 -18.60 -12.81
CA ASN A 124 2.68 -18.52 -12.60
C ASN A 124 3.23 -17.08 -12.58
N SER A 125 2.44 -16.07 -12.93
CA SER A 125 2.90 -14.69 -12.97
C SER A 125 3.32 -14.12 -11.60
N TYR A 126 2.88 -14.74 -10.49
CA TYR A 126 3.19 -14.27 -9.13
C TYR A 126 4.38 -14.97 -8.47
N MET A 127 4.81 -16.11 -9.03
CA MET A 127 5.81 -16.97 -8.42
C MET A 127 7.19 -16.29 -8.32
N CYS A 128 7.52 -15.45 -9.29
CA CYS A 128 8.79 -14.75 -9.32
C CYS A 128 8.88 -13.66 -8.23
N GLY A 129 7.79 -12.92 -8.00
CA GLY A 129 7.72 -11.92 -6.93
C GLY A 129 7.81 -12.55 -5.55
N ASN A 130 7.06 -13.61 -5.30
CA ASN A 130 7.10 -14.35 -4.04
C ASN A 130 8.51 -14.93 -3.76
N ALA A 131 9.18 -15.45 -4.80
CA ALA A 131 10.56 -15.93 -4.67
C ALA A 131 11.54 -14.79 -4.41
N PHE A 132 11.30 -13.59 -4.95
CA PHE A 132 12.11 -12.41 -4.68
C PHE A 132 11.96 -11.95 -3.21
N GLU A 133 10.75 -11.88 -2.70
CA GLU A 133 10.48 -11.60 -1.28
C GLU A 133 11.15 -12.65 -0.40
N ALA A 134 10.97 -13.95 -0.71
CA ALA A 134 11.63 -15.02 0.02
C ALA A 134 13.17 -14.91 -0.02
N LEU A 135 13.75 -14.46 -1.13
CA LEU A 135 15.17 -14.19 -1.26
C LEU A 135 15.62 -13.07 -0.31
N VAL A 136 14.86 -12.00 -0.19
CA VAL A 136 15.13 -10.91 0.77
C VAL A 136 15.07 -11.44 2.20
N GLY A 137 14.09 -12.27 2.52
CA GLY A 137 13.98 -12.96 3.81
C GLY A 137 15.20 -13.86 4.12
N ALA A 138 15.69 -14.57 3.11
CA ALA A 138 16.92 -15.37 3.22
C ALA A 138 18.17 -14.52 3.47
N ILE A 139 18.33 -13.39 2.75
CA ILE A 139 19.42 -12.44 2.97
C ILE A 139 19.39 -11.89 4.39
N TYR A 140 18.21 -11.53 4.87
CA TYR A 140 18.03 -11.01 6.22
C TYR A 140 18.47 -12.02 7.29
N LEU A 141 18.03 -13.27 7.19
CA LEU A 141 18.41 -14.32 8.14
C LEU A 141 19.90 -14.67 8.10
N ASP A 142 20.52 -14.63 6.92
CA ASP A 142 21.91 -14.98 6.73
C ASP A 142 22.87 -13.85 7.08
N ARG A 143 22.52 -12.59 6.74
CA ARG A 143 23.44 -11.46 6.78
C ARG A 143 22.89 -10.16 7.39
N GLY A 144 21.63 -10.15 7.80
CA GLY A 144 20.98 -9.04 8.47
C GLY A 144 20.54 -7.89 7.54
N TYR A 145 19.95 -6.88 8.17
CA TYR A 145 19.30 -5.75 7.50
C TYR A 145 20.23 -4.93 6.59
N ALA A 146 21.45 -4.63 7.04
CA ALA A 146 22.40 -3.85 6.26
C ALA A 146 22.74 -4.49 4.91
N THR A 147 22.79 -5.83 4.85
CA THR A 147 23.03 -6.57 3.61
C THR A 147 21.80 -6.56 2.71
N CYS A 148 20.58 -6.66 3.28
CA CYS A 148 19.36 -6.46 2.50
C CYS A 148 19.32 -5.07 1.86
N LYS A 149 19.66 -4.03 2.62
CA LYS A 149 19.73 -2.66 2.10
C LYS A 149 20.76 -2.53 0.98
N PHE A 150 21.97 -3.04 1.18
CA PHE A 150 23.01 -3.08 0.13
C PHE A 150 22.50 -3.80 -1.13
N PHE A 151 21.87 -4.96 -0.98
CA PHE A 151 21.30 -5.71 -2.09
C PHE A 151 20.25 -4.90 -2.85
N MET A 152 19.31 -4.28 -2.14
CA MET A 152 18.28 -3.46 -2.76
C MET A 152 18.86 -2.23 -3.46
N GLU A 153 19.78 -1.50 -2.84
CA GLU A 153 20.37 -0.30 -3.43
C GLU A 153 21.27 -0.61 -4.63
N GLU A 154 22.25 -1.51 -4.45
CA GLU A 154 23.33 -1.71 -5.43
C GLU A 154 22.97 -2.72 -6.51
N ARG A 155 22.17 -3.73 -6.17
CA ARG A 155 21.87 -4.83 -7.10
C ARG A 155 20.51 -4.73 -7.76
N ILE A 156 19.58 -3.97 -7.16
CA ILE A 156 18.21 -3.86 -7.65
C ILE A 156 17.89 -2.45 -8.13
N ILE A 157 17.94 -1.46 -7.24
CA ILE A 157 17.47 -0.11 -7.55
C ILE A 157 18.38 0.55 -8.59
N LYS A 158 19.69 0.64 -8.33
CA LYS A 158 20.63 1.32 -9.24
C LYS A 158 20.59 0.76 -10.67
N PRO A 159 20.61 -0.58 -10.90
CA PRO A 159 20.65 -1.11 -12.26
C PRO A 159 19.29 -1.15 -12.97
N TYR A 160 18.19 -1.34 -12.25
CA TYR A 160 16.90 -1.69 -12.85
C TYR A 160 15.77 -0.70 -12.63
N LEU A 161 15.89 0.21 -11.64
CA LEU A 161 14.84 1.15 -11.28
C LEU A 161 15.33 2.58 -11.35
N ASN A 162 14.62 3.42 -12.10
CA ASN A 162 14.81 4.86 -12.04
C ASN A 162 13.83 5.44 -11.02
N LEU A 163 14.29 5.66 -9.78
CA LEU A 163 13.44 6.16 -8.70
C LEU A 163 12.80 7.51 -9.02
N GLU A 164 13.49 8.39 -9.73
CA GLU A 164 12.97 9.70 -10.12
C GLU A 164 11.84 9.58 -11.14
N LYS A 165 11.95 8.64 -12.09
CA LYS A 165 10.89 8.34 -13.04
C LYS A 165 9.71 7.65 -12.36
N LEU A 166 9.96 6.67 -11.48
CA LEU A 166 8.95 5.98 -10.70
C LEU A 166 8.21 6.92 -9.73
N SER A 167 8.93 7.87 -9.12
CA SER A 167 8.38 8.84 -8.18
C SER A 167 7.60 9.95 -8.88
N ARG A 168 7.89 10.23 -10.17
CA ARG A 168 7.02 11.08 -10.97
C ARG A 168 5.66 10.41 -11.01
N LYS A 169 4.69 11.02 -10.36
CA LYS A 169 3.32 10.59 -10.32
C LYS A 169 2.85 10.38 -11.77
N GLU A 170 2.42 9.20 -12.12
CA GLU A 170 1.24 9.13 -12.96
C GLU A 170 0.17 9.83 -12.15
N VAL A 171 -0.15 11.05 -12.53
CA VAL A 171 -1.16 11.83 -11.83
C VAL A 171 -2.46 11.10 -12.01
N ASN A 172 -2.93 10.39 -10.98
CA ASN A 172 -4.23 9.76 -11.03
C ASN A 172 -5.28 10.88 -10.94
N PHE A 173 -5.55 11.50 -12.08
CA PHE A 173 -6.50 12.60 -12.17
C PHE A 173 -7.87 12.21 -11.66
N LYS A 174 -8.30 10.96 -11.91
CA LYS A 174 -9.57 10.42 -11.39
C LYS A 174 -9.62 10.46 -9.86
N SER A 175 -8.62 9.89 -9.18
CA SER A 175 -8.56 9.95 -7.70
C SER A 175 -8.50 11.37 -7.19
N LYS A 176 -7.70 12.22 -7.83
CA LYS A 176 -7.57 13.63 -7.46
C LYS A 176 -8.90 14.40 -7.58
N LEU A 177 -9.65 14.12 -8.63
CA LEU A 177 -10.96 14.74 -8.83
C LEU A 177 -11.98 14.23 -7.79
N ILE A 178 -11.99 12.93 -7.51
CA ILE A 178 -12.85 12.34 -6.47
C ILE A 178 -12.51 12.92 -5.09
N GLU A 179 -11.22 12.98 -4.71
CA GLU A 179 -10.78 13.61 -3.45
C GLU A 179 -11.20 15.07 -3.35
N TRP A 180 -11.09 15.82 -4.46
CA TRP A 180 -11.55 17.22 -4.52
C TRP A 180 -13.07 17.31 -4.32
N GLY A 181 -13.84 16.43 -4.98
CA GLY A 181 -15.29 16.38 -4.84
C GLY A 181 -15.71 16.05 -3.41
N GLN A 182 -15.13 15.03 -2.80
CA GLN A 182 -15.41 14.66 -1.41
C GLN A 182 -15.09 15.79 -0.43
N LYS A 183 -13.93 16.44 -0.57
CA LYS A 183 -13.53 17.57 0.28
C LYS A 183 -14.47 18.75 0.19
N ASN A 184 -15.01 19.02 -0.99
CA ASN A 184 -15.90 20.17 -1.25
C ASN A 184 -17.38 19.77 -1.26
N LYS A 185 -17.71 18.49 -0.97
CA LYS A 185 -19.08 17.94 -0.95
C LYS A 185 -19.80 18.06 -2.29
N PHE A 186 -19.08 17.88 -3.40
CA PHE A 186 -19.64 17.79 -4.74
C PHE A 186 -19.91 16.36 -5.14
N LEU A 187 -21.03 16.11 -5.84
CA LEU A 187 -21.31 14.83 -6.50
C LEU A 187 -20.57 14.78 -7.83
N ILE A 188 -19.83 13.68 -8.07
CA ILE A 188 -19.05 13.47 -9.28
C ILE A 188 -19.42 12.12 -9.88
N GLU A 189 -19.80 12.14 -11.16
CA GLU A 189 -20.15 10.94 -11.92
C GLU A 189 -19.25 10.81 -13.15
N PHE A 190 -18.98 9.56 -13.54
CA PHE A 190 -18.19 9.22 -14.72
C PHE A 190 -19.09 8.41 -15.68
N ASN A 191 -19.60 9.07 -16.70
CA ASN A 191 -20.53 8.50 -17.63
C ASN A 191 -19.81 8.05 -18.91
N LEU A 192 -19.91 6.75 -19.26
CA LEU A 192 -19.40 6.25 -20.52
C LEU A 192 -20.37 6.71 -21.61
N LEU A 193 -19.88 7.58 -22.52
CA LEU A 193 -20.68 8.09 -23.64
C LEU A 193 -20.74 7.09 -24.78
N GLU A 194 -19.58 6.58 -25.20
CA GLU A 194 -19.46 5.73 -26.37
C GLU A 194 -18.32 4.71 -26.21
N GLN A 195 -18.50 3.58 -26.89
CA GLN A 195 -17.45 2.59 -27.11
C GLN A 195 -17.41 2.27 -28.60
N THR A 196 -16.32 2.70 -29.25
CA THR A 196 -16.09 2.50 -30.69
C THR A 196 -14.83 1.65 -30.91
N VAL A 197 -14.47 1.41 -32.15
CA VAL A 197 -13.18 0.83 -32.56
C VAL A 197 -12.48 1.76 -33.52
N ASP A 198 -11.15 1.83 -33.40
CA ASP A 198 -10.32 2.60 -34.33
C ASP A 198 -10.11 1.85 -35.66
N GLU A 199 -9.39 2.48 -36.58
CA GLU A 199 -9.04 1.88 -37.90
C GLU A 199 -8.21 0.59 -37.78
N GLN A 200 -7.59 0.35 -36.61
CA GLN A 200 -6.77 -0.82 -36.31
C GLN A 200 -7.52 -1.88 -35.51
N GLN A 201 -8.85 -1.74 -35.36
CA GLN A 201 -9.71 -2.64 -34.57
C GLN A 201 -9.44 -2.61 -33.06
N ASN A 202 -8.79 -1.57 -32.51
CA ASN A 202 -8.65 -1.42 -31.09
C ASN A 202 -9.88 -0.73 -30.48
N PRO A 203 -10.35 -1.15 -29.30
CA PRO A 203 -11.50 -0.51 -28.65
C PRO A 203 -11.11 0.91 -28.16
N VAL A 204 -11.96 1.88 -28.46
CA VAL A 204 -11.84 3.27 -27.99
C VAL A 204 -13.07 3.57 -27.10
N PHE A 205 -12.80 4.07 -25.92
CA PHE A 205 -13.80 4.45 -24.93
C PHE A 205 -13.82 5.98 -24.80
N GLU A 206 -15.02 6.56 -24.76
CA GLU A 206 -15.23 7.97 -24.48
C GLU A 206 -16.01 8.13 -23.18
N THR A 207 -15.44 8.88 -22.23
CA THR A 207 -16.04 9.11 -20.92
C THR A 207 -16.25 10.62 -20.70
N GLN A 208 -17.41 11.00 -20.15
CA GLN A 208 -17.71 12.34 -19.67
C GLN A 208 -17.76 12.34 -18.14
N VAL A 209 -17.18 13.34 -17.52
CA VAL A 209 -17.39 13.66 -16.11
C VAL A 209 -18.56 14.62 -15.99
N VAL A 210 -19.41 14.40 -15.01
CA VAL A 210 -20.48 15.30 -14.59
C VAL A 210 -20.26 15.67 -13.14
N VAL A 211 -20.33 16.96 -12.84
CA VAL A 211 -20.21 17.51 -11.48
C VAL A 211 -21.49 18.24 -11.13
N GLU A 212 -22.22 17.81 -10.10
CA GLU A 212 -23.54 18.37 -9.71
C GLU A 212 -24.47 18.52 -10.92
N GLN A 213 -24.60 17.47 -11.74
CA GLN A 213 -25.39 17.45 -12.98
C GLN A 213 -24.87 18.36 -14.11
N VAL A 214 -23.81 19.17 -13.88
CA VAL A 214 -23.18 19.99 -14.93
C VAL A 214 -22.16 19.17 -15.70
N PRO A 215 -22.27 19.05 -17.03
CA PRO A 215 -21.27 18.38 -17.86
C PRO A 215 -19.91 19.08 -17.75
N ALA A 216 -18.88 18.29 -17.44
CA ALA A 216 -17.52 18.81 -17.21
C ALA A 216 -16.55 18.40 -18.33
N GLY A 217 -15.51 17.65 -18.01
CA GLY A 217 -14.50 17.22 -18.97
C GLY A 217 -14.90 15.92 -19.70
N GLN A 218 -14.38 15.75 -20.90
CA GLN A 218 -14.49 14.52 -21.68
C GLN A 218 -13.11 13.93 -21.93
N GLY A 219 -13.02 12.61 -22.09
CA GLY A 219 -11.75 11.94 -22.35
C GLY A 219 -11.93 10.69 -23.17
N LYS A 220 -10.98 10.47 -24.09
CA LYS A 220 -10.90 9.28 -24.92
C LYS A 220 -9.69 8.44 -24.53
N GLY A 221 -9.80 7.11 -24.66
CA GLY A 221 -8.69 6.21 -24.37
C GLY A 221 -8.97 4.79 -24.86
N TYR A 222 -7.93 3.99 -24.97
CA TYR A 222 -8.03 2.58 -25.39
C TYR A 222 -8.53 1.64 -24.26
N SER A 223 -8.79 2.21 -23.08
CA SER A 223 -9.42 1.52 -21.97
C SER A 223 -10.35 2.46 -21.20
N LYS A 224 -11.36 1.90 -20.51
CA LYS A 224 -12.23 2.68 -19.62
C LYS A 224 -11.44 3.47 -18.56
N LYS A 225 -10.32 2.90 -18.06
CA LYS A 225 -9.46 3.57 -17.08
C LYS A 225 -8.78 4.79 -17.69
N GLU A 226 -8.28 4.68 -18.90
CA GLU A 226 -7.58 5.76 -19.61
C GLU A 226 -8.54 6.90 -19.98
N SER A 227 -9.72 6.58 -20.53
CA SER A 227 -10.73 7.60 -20.87
C SER A 227 -11.21 8.35 -19.62
N GLN A 228 -11.39 7.66 -18.47
CA GLN A 228 -11.75 8.29 -17.21
C GLN A 228 -10.62 9.17 -16.64
N GLN A 229 -9.36 8.81 -16.83
CA GLN A 229 -8.22 9.64 -16.41
C GLN A 229 -8.16 10.95 -17.21
N GLU A 230 -8.36 10.86 -18.54
CA GLU A 230 -8.34 12.04 -19.42
C GLU A 230 -9.52 12.95 -19.16
N ALA A 231 -10.73 12.40 -18.99
CA ALA A 231 -11.92 13.16 -18.61
C ALA A 231 -11.76 13.88 -17.25
N ALA A 232 -11.16 13.21 -16.28
CA ALA A 232 -10.85 13.82 -14.99
C ALA A 232 -9.77 14.91 -15.09
N HIS A 233 -8.78 14.73 -15.94
CA HIS A 233 -7.74 15.73 -16.21
C HIS A 233 -8.36 17.01 -16.79
N GLU A 234 -9.20 16.88 -17.80
CA GLU A 234 -9.89 18.00 -18.41
C GLU A 234 -10.81 18.71 -17.41
N THR A 235 -11.56 17.94 -16.59
CA THR A 235 -12.42 18.50 -15.53
C THR A 235 -11.61 19.32 -14.52
N LEU A 236 -10.48 18.80 -14.04
CA LEU A 236 -9.61 19.54 -13.12
C LEU A 236 -9.03 20.82 -13.73
N ASN A 237 -8.79 20.81 -15.04
CA ASN A 237 -8.37 22.01 -15.78
C ASN A 237 -9.50 23.03 -15.88
N LYS A 238 -10.75 22.60 -16.13
CA LYS A 238 -11.93 23.49 -16.12
C LYS A 238 -12.15 24.10 -14.72
N ILE A 239 -12.10 23.28 -13.66
CA ILE A 239 -12.20 23.76 -12.27
C ILE A 239 -11.14 24.83 -11.97
N LYS A 240 -9.96 24.73 -12.53
CA LYS A 240 -8.86 25.68 -12.27
C LYS A 240 -8.96 26.97 -13.08
N ASN A 241 -9.44 26.90 -14.31
CA ASN A 241 -9.28 27.96 -15.30
C ASN A 241 -10.60 28.55 -15.81
N ASP A 242 -11.76 27.96 -15.46
CA ASP A 242 -13.08 28.39 -15.94
C ASP A 242 -13.97 28.84 -14.77
N PRO A 243 -14.03 30.18 -14.48
CA PRO A 243 -14.89 30.69 -13.42
C PRO A 243 -16.39 30.43 -13.66
N GLN A 244 -16.84 30.45 -14.92
CA GLN A 244 -18.26 30.22 -15.23
C GLN A 244 -18.69 28.78 -14.91
N PHE A 245 -17.81 27.82 -15.18
CA PHE A 245 -18.03 26.43 -14.79
C PHE A 245 -18.10 26.27 -13.26
N ILE A 246 -17.22 26.97 -12.53
CA ILE A 246 -17.22 26.98 -11.06
C ILE A 246 -18.56 27.54 -10.53
N ASP A 247 -18.99 28.68 -11.04
CA ASP A 247 -20.26 29.31 -10.62
C ASP A 247 -21.47 28.37 -10.90
N ALA A 248 -21.48 27.69 -12.04
CA ALA A 248 -22.52 26.75 -12.40
C ALA A 248 -22.62 25.56 -11.42
N ILE A 249 -21.48 24.92 -11.11
CA ILE A 249 -21.48 23.77 -10.18
C ILE A 249 -21.84 24.17 -8.74
N PHE A 250 -21.50 25.39 -8.31
CA PHE A 250 -21.91 25.88 -7.00
C PHE A 250 -23.40 26.22 -6.95
N ALA A 251 -23.97 26.75 -8.05
CA ALA A 251 -25.41 27.02 -8.15
C ALA A 251 -26.24 25.71 -8.07
N GLU A 252 -25.84 24.68 -8.82
CA GLU A 252 -26.51 23.37 -8.79
C GLU A 252 -26.37 22.68 -7.42
N LYS A 253 -25.21 22.79 -6.78
CA LYS A 253 -25.02 22.30 -5.42
C LYS A 253 -25.97 22.98 -4.43
N ALA A 254 -26.07 24.32 -4.49
CA ALA A 254 -26.99 25.07 -3.64
C ALA A 254 -28.44 24.69 -3.85
N ALA A 255 -28.86 24.48 -5.11
CA ALA A 255 -30.21 24.01 -5.45
C ALA A 255 -30.50 22.63 -4.87
N ARG A 256 -29.54 21.69 -4.96
CA ARG A 256 -29.64 20.35 -4.36
C ARG A 256 -29.75 20.41 -2.83
N GLU A 257 -28.96 21.26 -2.18
CA GLU A 257 -28.98 21.41 -0.72
C GLU A 257 -30.30 22.07 -0.24
N GLN A 258 -30.87 23.00 -1.00
CA GLN A 258 -32.20 23.58 -0.73
C GLN A 258 -33.33 22.55 -0.90
N ALA A 259 -33.32 21.77 -1.99
CA ALA A 259 -34.30 20.74 -2.21
C ALA A 259 -34.28 19.66 -1.08
N ALA A 260 -33.10 19.27 -0.63
CA ALA A 260 -32.94 18.33 0.48
C ALA A 260 -33.43 18.89 1.84
N ALA A 261 -33.36 20.22 2.02
CA ALA A 261 -33.87 20.90 3.22
C ALA A 261 -35.41 21.00 3.20
N GLU A 262 -36.02 21.16 2.01
CA GLU A 262 -37.49 21.20 1.83
C GLU A 262 -38.15 19.82 1.99
N GLU A 263 -37.44 18.74 1.63
CA GLU A 263 -37.94 17.35 1.81
C GLU A 263 -37.88 16.87 3.28
N ASN A 264 -37.16 17.53 4.19
CA ASN A 264 -37.03 17.21 5.61
C ASN A 264 -37.31 18.42 6.52
N PRO A 265 -38.55 18.95 6.63
CA PRO A 265 -38.88 20.10 7.47
C PRO A 265 -38.96 19.82 8.99
N THR A 266 -38.55 18.65 9.49
CA THR A 266 -38.83 18.20 10.87
C THR A 266 -37.63 18.12 11.78
N SER A 267 -36.67 19.07 11.76
CA SER A 267 -35.63 19.09 12.80
C SER A 267 -35.19 20.47 13.31
N ALA A 268 -35.85 21.56 12.90
CA ALA A 268 -35.47 22.92 13.37
C ALA A 268 -36.40 23.52 14.43
N ASP A 269 -37.57 22.93 14.72
CA ASP A 269 -38.59 23.56 15.60
C ASP A 269 -38.80 22.83 16.94
N ALA A 270 -37.93 21.90 17.33
CA ALA A 270 -38.07 21.15 18.58
C ALA A 270 -37.18 21.64 19.75
N THR A 271 -36.47 22.78 19.61
CA THR A 271 -35.52 23.24 20.65
C THR A 271 -36.02 24.45 21.45
N GLU A 272 -37.21 25.03 21.18
CA GLU A 272 -37.72 26.20 21.93
C GLU A 272 -38.96 25.94 22.84
N ALA A 273 -39.45 24.70 22.98
CA ALA A 273 -40.68 24.45 23.75
C ALA A 273 -40.51 23.54 24.98
N LEU A 274 -39.34 23.42 25.60
CA LEU A 274 -39.14 22.63 26.83
C LEU A 274 -38.37 23.40 27.91
N THR A 275 -38.92 24.59 28.29
CA THR A 275 -38.71 25.16 29.62
C THR A 275 -40.06 25.61 30.14
N MET A 276 -40.74 24.75 30.86
CA MET A 276 -41.63 24.99 32.00
C MET A 276 -42.51 23.75 32.26
N GLU A 277 -42.25 23.14 33.33
CA GLU A 277 -43.15 22.55 34.33
C GLU A 277 -42.54 21.26 34.94
N ALA A 278 -41.96 21.45 36.10
CA ALA A 278 -41.76 20.40 37.05
C ALA A 278 -43.08 20.30 37.85
N ASP A 279 -43.67 19.14 38.00
CA ASP A 279 -44.10 18.51 39.25
C ASP A 279 -45.05 17.35 39.03
N THR A 280 -44.87 16.36 39.94
CA THR A 280 -45.77 15.26 40.32
C THR A 280 -45.66 13.92 39.58
N LEU A 281 -44.98 13.00 40.28
CA LEU A 281 -45.17 11.53 40.26
C LEU A 281 -46.54 11.13 40.79
N PRO A 282 -47.14 9.93 40.51
CA PRO A 282 -46.64 8.69 41.08
C PRO A 282 -46.70 7.40 40.21
N ALA A 283 -46.00 6.39 40.73
CA ALA A 283 -45.75 5.05 40.28
C ALA A 283 -46.99 4.18 39.92
N GLN A 284 -46.81 3.25 38.97
CA GLN A 284 -47.02 1.78 39.09
C GLN A 284 -46.76 1.03 37.78
N ALA A 285 -45.86 0.06 37.88
CA ALA A 285 -45.79 -1.31 37.37
C ALA A 285 -46.58 -1.77 36.13
N ASP A 286 -45.88 -2.31 35.10
CA ASP A 286 -45.79 -3.73 34.74
C ASP A 286 -45.14 -3.93 33.36
N GLY A 287 -44.15 -4.76 33.37
CA GLY A 287 -43.62 -5.76 32.45
C GLY A 287 -43.82 -5.66 30.97
N GLN A 288 -42.72 -5.51 30.21
CA GLN A 288 -42.30 -6.43 29.16
C GLN A 288 -40.99 -5.97 28.51
N ASN A 289 -40.09 -6.93 28.39
CA ASN A 289 -38.75 -6.89 27.84
C ASN A 289 -38.67 -6.38 26.38
N PRO A 290 -37.70 -5.54 26.02
CA PRO A 290 -37.06 -5.62 24.70
C PRO A 290 -35.53 -5.72 24.81
N GLU A 291 -35.06 -6.94 24.70
CA GLU A 291 -33.71 -7.21 24.24
C GLU A 291 -33.64 -6.82 22.74
N SER A 292 -32.82 -5.83 22.37
CA SER A 292 -32.13 -5.75 21.05
C SER A 292 -31.46 -4.41 20.72
N PHE A 293 -31.31 -3.45 21.64
CA PHE A 293 -30.68 -2.16 21.31
C PHE A 293 -29.34 -1.89 22.04
N ASP A 294 -28.92 -2.78 22.95
CA ASP A 294 -27.74 -2.56 23.81
C ASP A 294 -26.42 -3.19 23.28
N THR A 295 -26.44 -3.89 22.15
CA THR A 295 -25.26 -4.62 21.67
C THR A 295 -24.33 -3.75 20.81
N GLU A 296 -24.86 -2.85 19.99
CA GLU A 296 -24.01 -1.99 19.14
C GLU A 296 -23.31 -0.86 19.92
N VAL A 297 -23.97 -0.28 20.93
CA VAL A 297 -23.36 0.78 21.75
C VAL A 297 -22.28 0.25 22.68
N LYS A 298 -22.39 -1.02 23.13
CA LYS A 298 -21.36 -1.66 23.96
C LYS A 298 -20.12 -2.08 23.15
N GLU A 299 -20.26 -2.41 21.86
CA GLU A 299 -19.12 -2.68 20.98
C GLU A 299 -18.34 -1.39 20.63
N GLU A 300 -19.01 -0.27 20.42
CA GLU A 300 -18.34 1.01 20.12
C GLU A 300 -17.58 1.55 21.36
N ILE A 301 -18.13 1.40 22.57
CA ILE A 301 -17.45 1.79 23.81
C ILE A 301 -16.26 0.85 24.09
N ALA A 302 -16.39 -0.45 23.84
CA ALA A 302 -15.30 -1.42 24.01
C ALA A 302 -14.16 -1.25 22.99
N VAL A 303 -14.42 -0.69 21.82
CA VAL A 303 -13.41 -0.38 20.82
C VAL A 303 -12.64 0.89 21.18
N THR A 304 -13.32 1.95 21.68
CA THR A 304 -12.67 3.18 22.13
C THR A 304 -11.80 2.95 23.36
N GLU A 305 -12.26 2.19 24.36
CA GLU A 305 -11.42 1.85 25.53
C GLU A 305 -10.17 1.03 25.16
N LYS A 306 -10.25 0.16 24.16
CA LYS A 306 -9.07 -0.56 23.64
C LYS A 306 -8.06 0.35 22.92
N TYR A 307 -8.52 1.39 22.23
CA TYR A 307 -7.62 2.35 21.58
C TYR A 307 -6.91 3.24 22.58
N ASP A 308 -7.59 3.70 23.62
CA ASP A 308 -6.99 4.50 24.70
C ASP A 308 -5.94 3.71 25.49
N ASP A 309 -6.15 2.41 25.70
CA ASP A 309 -5.16 1.53 26.35
C ASP A 309 -3.92 1.30 25.45
N VAL A 310 -4.09 1.21 24.13
CA VAL A 310 -2.97 1.04 23.20
C VAL A 310 -2.12 2.32 23.11
N GLU A 311 -2.73 3.50 23.06
CA GLU A 311 -2.01 4.78 23.07
C GLU A 311 -1.25 4.99 24.38
N ARG A 312 -1.84 4.61 25.54
CA ARG A 312 -1.15 4.66 26.82
C ARG A 312 0.05 3.73 26.89
N ILE A 313 -0.07 2.49 26.38
CA ILE A 313 1.03 1.52 26.34
C ILE A 313 2.16 2.02 25.42
N ILE A 314 1.83 2.66 24.31
CA ILE A 314 2.82 3.25 23.40
C ILE A 314 3.54 4.41 24.07
N ALA A 315 2.83 5.32 24.75
CA ALA A 315 3.43 6.44 25.47
C ALA A 315 4.35 5.97 26.62
N GLU A 316 3.94 4.96 27.39
CA GLU A 316 4.77 4.37 28.44
C GLU A 316 6.04 3.68 27.88
N ALA A 317 5.94 3.06 26.69
CA ALA A 317 7.08 2.45 26.02
C ALA A 317 8.06 3.49 25.47
N GLU A 318 7.57 4.60 24.93
CA GLU A 318 8.39 5.72 24.45
C GLU A 318 9.11 6.43 25.62
N GLU A 319 8.44 6.63 26.74
CA GLU A 319 9.05 7.23 27.94
C GLU A 319 10.12 6.33 28.57
N ALA A 320 9.87 5.01 28.60
CA ALA A 320 10.88 4.03 29.04
C ALA A 320 12.11 3.97 28.10
N ALA A 321 11.90 4.10 26.78
CA ALA A 321 12.99 4.16 25.80
C ALA A 321 13.82 5.46 25.94
N PHE A 322 13.19 6.58 26.27
CA PHE A 322 13.87 7.85 26.52
C PHE A 322 14.75 7.81 27.78
N GLN A 323 14.26 7.19 28.87
CA GLN A 323 15.05 7.01 30.09
C GLN A 323 16.26 6.08 29.94
N LEU A 324 16.15 5.08 29.05
CA LEU A 324 17.29 4.18 28.72
C LEU A 324 18.39 4.87 27.92
N THR A 325 18.07 5.86 27.09
CA THR A 325 19.03 6.64 26.31
C THR A 325 19.83 7.62 27.20
N ASP A 326 19.24 8.18 28.25
CA ASP A 326 19.94 9.05 29.19
C ASP A 326 20.92 8.28 30.10
N CYS A 327 20.66 7.01 30.40
CA CYS A 327 21.60 6.16 31.13
C CYS A 327 22.87 5.77 30.36
N LEU A 328 22.83 5.80 29.02
CA LEU A 328 23.98 5.41 28.17
C LEU A 328 24.94 6.56 27.87
N LEU A 329 24.57 7.80 28.17
CA LEU A 329 25.43 8.98 27.95
C LEU A 329 26.40 9.29 29.12
N TYR A 330 26.35 8.53 30.21
CA TYR A 330 27.15 8.80 31.44
C TYR A 330 28.25 7.77 31.74
N THR A 331 28.72 6.99 30.78
CA THR A 331 29.91 6.14 30.93
C THR A 331 30.91 6.42 29.86
N SER A 332 31.66 7.52 30.01
CA SER A 332 32.99 7.68 29.42
C SER A 332 34.04 7.27 30.46
N PRO A 333 34.93 6.33 30.18
CA PRO A 333 36.06 6.05 31.06
C PRO A 333 37.15 7.10 30.86
N SER A 334 37.73 7.51 31.97
CA SER A 334 38.94 8.31 32.11
C SER A 334 40.17 7.62 31.53
#